data_ffa2c777072fff4d91866f24d18b7ab2
#
_entry.id   ffa2c777072fff4d91866f24d18b7ab2
#
_cell.length_a   1.000
_cell.length_b   1.000
_cell.length_c   1.000
_cell.angle_alpha   90.00
_cell.angle_beta   90.00
_cell.angle_gamma   90.00
#
_symmetry.space_group_name_H-M   'P 1'
#
loop_
_entity.id
_entity.type
_entity.pdbx_description
1 polymer ?
#
loop_
_entity_poly.entity_id
_entity_poly.type
_entity_poly.pdbx_seq_one_letter_code
_entity_poly.pdbx_strand_id
1 'polypeptide(L)'
;MSSVVGFTGFAQVGKDSAAGFLAEFGYKRLAFADILRQSLYNLNPCVPIECHKTTPCWGKPPRVRDLIDKFGWDHVKVTYPEVRELLQRMGTEVGRELYGESFWVDRVMGQIEPDGKYVI
;
A
#
# COMPACT_ATOMS: atom_id res chain seq x y z
N MET A 1 15.94 -17.46 16.00
CA MET A 1 16.13 -16.05 15.58
C MET A 1 15.41 -15.80 14.27
N SER A 2 14.75 -14.67 14.14
CA SER A 2 14.18 -14.26 12.87
C SER A 2 15.26 -13.76 11.92
N SER A 3 15.11 -14.06 10.64
CA SER A 3 15.97 -13.51 9.59
C SER A 3 15.18 -12.50 8.78
N VAL A 4 15.71 -11.30 8.67
CA VAL A 4 15.08 -10.20 7.94
C VAL A 4 16.06 -9.67 6.89
N VAL A 5 15.63 -9.66 5.62
CA VAL A 5 16.39 -9.09 4.52
C VAL A 5 15.63 -7.89 3.99
N GLY A 6 16.26 -6.72 3.99
CA GLY A 6 15.66 -5.49 3.48
C GLY A 6 16.20 -5.13 2.10
N PHE A 7 15.31 -4.73 1.20
CA PHE A 7 15.66 -4.18 -0.11
C PHE A 7 15.26 -2.72 -0.17
N THR A 8 16.16 -1.91 -0.71
CA THR A 8 15.91 -0.48 -0.91
C THR A 8 16.35 -0.09 -2.32
N GLY A 9 15.75 0.95 -2.87
CA GLY A 9 16.07 1.43 -4.20
C GLY A 9 14.92 2.24 -4.81
N PHE A 10 15.16 2.75 -6.00
CA PHE A 10 14.14 3.46 -6.75
C PHE A 10 13.04 2.53 -7.22
N ALA A 11 11.89 3.11 -7.60
CA ALA A 11 10.78 2.34 -8.16
C ALA A 11 11.23 1.58 -9.42
N GLN A 12 10.74 0.34 -9.57
CA GLN A 12 10.98 -0.51 -10.74
C GLN A 12 12.44 -0.92 -10.96
N VAL A 13 13.27 -0.94 -9.91
CA VAL A 13 14.66 -1.43 -10.01
C VAL A 13 14.82 -2.93 -9.77
N GLY A 14 13.70 -3.67 -9.66
CA GLY A 14 13.73 -5.12 -9.48
C GLY A 14 13.63 -5.60 -8.04
N LYS A 15 13.20 -4.75 -7.12
CA LYS A 15 13.00 -5.14 -5.70
C LYS A 15 12.00 -6.28 -5.54
N ASP A 16 10.90 -6.25 -6.29
CA ASP A 16 9.88 -7.28 -6.24
C ASP A 16 10.39 -8.61 -6.80
N SER A 17 11.22 -8.56 -7.85
CA SER A 17 11.85 -9.76 -8.41
C SER A 17 12.81 -10.40 -7.43
N ALA A 18 13.61 -9.59 -6.73
CA ALA A 18 14.54 -10.06 -5.70
C ALA A 18 13.78 -10.68 -4.52
N ALA A 19 12.71 -10.02 -4.06
CA ALA A 19 11.87 -10.55 -3.00
C ALA A 19 11.20 -11.86 -3.40
N GLY A 20 10.74 -11.98 -4.64
CA GLY A 20 10.17 -13.21 -5.19
C GLY A 20 11.16 -14.37 -5.21
N PHE A 21 12.40 -14.09 -5.54
CA PHE A 21 13.48 -15.09 -5.49
C PHE A 21 13.67 -15.63 -4.06
N LEU A 22 13.71 -14.75 -3.07
CA LEU A 22 13.84 -15.16 -1.66
C LEU A 22 12.61 -15.91 -1.16
N ALA A 23 11.43 -15.64 -1.69
CA ALA A 23 10.21 -16.34 -1.30
C ALA A 23 10.30 -17.84 -1.59
N GLU A 24 11.04 -18.24 -2.63
CA GLU A 24 11.29 -19.66 -2.95
C GLU A 24 12.11 -20.36 -1.85
N PHE A 25 12.83 -19.61 -1.03
CA PHE A 25 13.62 -20.13 0.09
C PHE A 25 12.89 -20.01 1.43
N GLY A 26 11.58 -19.81 1.41
CA GLY A 26 10.75 -19.74 2.62
C GLY A 26 10.68 -18.36 3.28
N TYR A 27 11.14 -17.32 2.63
CA TYR A 27 11.04 -15.95 3.11
C TYR A 27 9.63 -15.39 2.85
N LYS A 28 9.00 -14.86 3.88
CA LYS A 28 7.71 -14.19 3.75
C LYS A 28 7.93 -12.72 3.40
N ARG A 29 7.27 -12.27 2.34
CA ARG A 29 7.35 -10.87 1.93
C ARG A 29 6.52 -9.99 2.86
N LEU A 30 7.13 -8.92 3.34
CA LEU A 30 6.47 -7.84 4.06
C LEU A 30 6.76 -6.52 3.35
N ALA A 31 5.79 -5.63 3.31
CA ALA A 31 5.98 -4.31 2.76
C ALA A 31 5.28 -3.28 3.64
N PHE A 32 5.93 -2.15 3.88
CA PHE A 32 5.36 -1.09 4.69
C PHE A 32 4.07 -0.54 4.07
N ALA A 33 4.02 -0.50 2.74
CA ALA A 33 2.85 -0.02 2.02
C ALA A 33 1.65 -0.97 2.11
N ASP A 34 1.83 -2.24 2.43
CA ASP A 34 0.73 -3.21 2.50
C ASP A 34 -0.24 -2.87 3.62
N ILE A 35 0.28 -2.49 4.79
CA ILE A 35 -0.56 -2.06 5.92
C ILE A 35 -1.30 -0.77 5.57
N LEU A 36 -0.61 0.15 4.91
CA LEU A 36 -1.20 1.41 4.46
C LEU A 36 -2.36 1.17 3.46
N ARG A 37 -2.14 0.30 2.49
CA ARG A 37 -3.18 -0.10 1.52
C ARG A 37 -4.36 -0.77 2.21
N GLN A 38 -4.09 -1.67 3.14
CA GLN A 38 -5.13 -2.35 3.91
C GLN A 38 -5.95 -1.34 4.73
N SER A 39 -5.29 -0.37 5.33
CA SER A 39 -5.95 0.68 6.10
C SER A 39 -6.89 1.51 5.21
N LEU A 40 -6.44 1.90 4.03
CA LEU A 40 -7.27 2.65 3.09
C LEU A 40 -8.44 1.81 2.57
N TYR A 41 -8.21 0.55 2.27
CA TYR A 41 -9.25 -0.38 1.84
C TYR A 41 -10.33 -0.55 2.92
N ASN A 42 -9.92 -0.72 4.17
CA ASN A 42 -10.83 -0.88 5.30
C ASN A 42 -11.65 0.39 5.57
N LEU A 43 -10.99 1.56 5.46
CA LEU A 43 -11.66 2.84 5.60
C LEU A 43 -12.71 3.07 4.50
N ASN A 44 -12.38 2.64 3.29
CA ASN A 44 -13.26 2.69 2.12
C ASN A 44 -13.85 4.09 1.85
N PRO A 45 -13.01 5.13 1.75
CA PRO A 45 -13.51 6.47 1.46
C PRO A 45 -13.99 6.61 0.02
N CYS A 46 -14.80 7.64 -0.23
CA CYS A 46 -15.12 8.03 -1.59
C CYS A 46 -13.88 8.59 -2.28
N VAL A 47 -13.70 8.25 -3.55
CA VAL A 47 -12.60 8.77 -4.36
C VAL A 47 -13.10 10.01 -5.11
N PRO A 48 -12.51 11.18 -4.88
CA PRO A 48 -12.96 12.42 -5.51
C PRO A 48 -12.46 12.51 -6.96
N ILE A 49 -13.02 11.67 -7.82
CA ILE A 49 -12.69 11.68 -9.24
C ILE A 49 -13.29 12.93 -9.86
N GLU A 50 -12.45 13.70 -10.55
CA GLU A 50 -12.95 14.82 -11.32
C GLU A 50 -13.81 14.30 -12.46
N CYS A 51 -15.05 14.73 -12.48
CA CYS A 51 -15.93 14.44 -13.59
C CYS A 51 -15.42 15.17 -14.82
N HIS A 52 -15.21 14.45 -15.91
CA HIS A 52 -14.92 15.07 -17.17
C HIS A 52 -16.04 16.05 -17.53
N LYS A 53 -15.65 17.21 -18.03
CA LYS A 53 -16.58 18.28 -18.41
C LYS A 53 -17.69 17.84 -19.40
N THR A 54 -17.46 16.71 -20.06
CA THR A 54 -18.38 16.17 -21.07
C THR A 54 -19.29 15.07 -20.54
N THR A 55 -19.05 14.55 -19.32
CA THR A 55 -19.84 13.49 -18.73
C THR A 55 -20.42 13.96 -17.41
N PRO A 56 -21.73 14.14 -17.29
CA PRO A 56 -22.31 14.52 -16.01
C PRO A 56 -22.08 13.42 -14.98
N CYS A 57 -21.64 13.81 -13.79
CA CYS A 57 -21.49 12.90 -12.66
C CYS A 57 -22.88 12.56 -12.12
N TRP A 58 -23.56 11.67 -12.79
CA TRP A 58 -24.80 11.12 -12.32
C TRP A 58 -24.50 9.99 -11.35
N GLY A 59 -24.63 10.26 -10.08
CA GLY A 59 -24.47 9.26 -9.06
C GLY A 59 -23.37 9.56 -8.05
N LYS A 60 -23.19 8.64 -7.12
CA LYS A 60 -22.19 8.76 -6.06
C LYS A 60 -20.79 8.50 -6.62
N PRO A 61 -19.76 9.24 -6.16
CA PRO A 61 -18.40 8.92 -6.54
C PRO A 61 -18.06 7.49 -6.09
N PRO A 62 -17.19 6.77 -6.83
CA PRO A 62 -16.80 5.43 -6.45
C PRO A 62 -16.02 5.45 -5.13
N ARG A 63 -16.12 4.35 -4.40
CA ARG A 63 -15.32 4.15 -3.20
C ARG A 63 -14.04 3.39 -3.54
N VAL A 64 -13.04 3.49 -2.67
CA VAL A 64 -11.76 2.80 -2.87
C VAL A 64 -11.95 1.31 -3.12
N ARG A 65 -12.78 0.61 -2.31
CA ARG A 65 -13.03 -0.83 -2.51
C ARG A 65 -13.60 -1.15 -3.88
N ASP A 66 -14.52 -0.32 -4.36
CA ASP A 66 -15.15 -0.55 -5.67
C ASP A 66 -14.11 -0.57 -6.79
N LEU A 67 -13.16 0.34 -6.73
CA LEU A 67 -12.08 0.42 -7.71
C LEU A 67 -11.07 -0.72 -7.56
N ILE A 68 -10.67 -1.01 -6.32
CA ILE A 68 -9.68 -2.06 -6.03
C ILE A 68 -10.23 -3.45 -6.39
N ASP A 69 -11.46 -3.75 -6.01
CA ASP A 69 -12.09 -5.05 -6.28
C ASP A 69 -12.32 -5.25 -7.78
N LYS A 70 -12.54 -4.17 -8.53
CA LYS A 70 -12.77 -4.23 -9.98
C LYS A 70 -11.48 -4.27 -10.79
N PHE A 71 -10.48 -3.47 -10.43
CA PHE A 71 -9.28 -3.26 -11.25
C PHE A 71 -7.98 -3.72 -10.61
N GLY A 72 -7.93 -3.90 -9.28
CA GLY A 72 -6.70 -4.19 -8.54
C GLY A 72 -5.86 -2.95 -8.23
N TRP A 73 -4.97 -3.07 -7.25
CA TRP A 73 -4.14 -1.96 -6.79
C TRP A 73 -3.22 -1.38 -7.86
N ASP A 74 -2.58 -2.24 -8.66
CA ASP A 74 -1.62 -1.79 -9.67
C ASP A 74 -2.28 -0.91 -10.72
N HIS A 75 -3.45 -1.30 -11.20
CA HIS A 75 -4.21 -0.52 -12.16
C HIS A 75 -4.72 0.80 -11.55
N VAL A 76 -5.30 0.72 -10.36
CA VAL A 76 -5.89 1.88 -9.68
C VAL A 76 -4.82 2.91 -9.35
N LYS A 77 -3.66 2.48 -8.89
CA LYS A 77 -2.53 3.35 -8.56
C LYS A 77 -2.07 4.19 -9.76
N VAL A 78 -2.09 3.61 -10.94
CA VAL A 78 -1.68 4.30 -12.19
C VAL A 78 -2.81 5.15 -12.75
N THR A 79 -4.04 4.61 -12.75
CA THR A 79 -5.19 5.23 -13.43
C THR A 79 -5.83 6.35 -12.61
N TYR A 80 -5.84 6.22 -11.27
CA TYR A 80 -6.52 7.14 -10.38
C TYR A 80 -5.52 7.83 -9.45
N PRO A 81 -4.98 9.01 -9.84
CA PRO A 81 -4.03 9.74 -9.01
C PRO A 81 -4.64 10.16 -7.65
N GLU A 82 -5.95 10.30 -7.57
CA GLU A 82 -6.67 10.63 -6.34
C GLU A 82 -6.49 9.54 -5.26
N VAL A 83 -6.47 8.27 -5.66
CA VAL A 83 -6.22 7.16 -4.73
C VAL A 83 -4.78 7.19 -4.24
N ARG A 84 -3.84 7.50 -5.11
CA ARG A 84 -2.43 7.66 -4.74
C ARG A 84 -2.25 8.81 -3.74
N GLU A 85 -2.94 9.92 -3.96
CA GLU A 85 -2.93 11.05 -3.04
C GLU A 85 -3.51 10.66 -1.67
N LEU A 86 -4.60 9.92 -1.63
CA LEU A 86 -5.17 9.42 -0.38
C LEU A 86 -4.18 8.54 0.38
N LEU A 87 -3.47 7.66 -0.31
CA LEU A 87 -2.43 6.83 0.30
C LEU A 87 -1.29 7.68 0.87
N GLN A 88 -0.83 8.68 0.14
CA GLN A 88 0.24 9.58 0.60
C GLN A 88 -0.19 10.38 1.83
N ARG A 89 -1.40 10.92 1.82
CA ARG A 89 -1.93 11.67 2.95
C ARG A 89 -2.12 10.80 4.17
N MET A 90 -2.66 9.60 4.01
CA MET A 90 -2.80 8.66 5.11
C MET A 90 -1.43 8.26 5.68
N GLY A 91 -0.45 8.01 4.83
CA GLY A 91 0.89 7.64 5.26
C GLY A 91 1.62 8.75 5.99
N THR A 92 1.51 9.97 5.54
CA THR A 92 2.23 11.12 6.08
C THR A 92 1.42 11.87 7.13
N GLU A 93 0.28 12.43 6.75
CA GLU A 93 -0.49 13.31 7.64
C GLU A 93 -1.15 12.56 8.80
N VAL A 94 -1.67 11.38 8.54
CA VAL A 94 -2.34 10.59 9.57
C VAL A 94 -1.34 9.73 10.33
N GLY A 95 -0.53 8.94 9.64
CA GLY A 95 0.41 8.03 10.29
C GLY A 95 1.58 8.73 10.95
N ARG A 96 2.43 9.35 10.14
CA ARG A 96 3.67 9.93 10.65
C ARG A 96 3.47 11.16 11.52
N GLU A 97 2.59 12.07 11.13
CA GLU A 97 2.39 13.31 11.87
C GLU A 97 1.56 13.14 13.14
N LEU A 98 0.50 12.32 13.08
CA LEU A 98 -0.38 12.13 14.25
C LEU A 98 0.10 11.04 15.20
N TYR A 99 0.65 9.95 14.67
CA TYR A 99 1.02 8.78 15.49
C TYR A 99 2.53 8.60 15.66
N GLY A 100 3.36 9.28 14.86
CA GLY A 100 4.81 9.22 14.93
C GLY A 100 5.47 8.72 13.65
N GLU A 101 6.73 9.13 13.43
CA GLU A 101 7.46 8.81 12.19
C GLU A 101 7.64 7.31 11.96
N SER A 102 7.75 6.53 13.01
CA SER A 102 7.94 5.08 12.95
C SER A 102 6.64 4.28 12.94
N PHE A 103 5.48 4.93 12.87
CA PHE A 103 4.19 4.26 13.01
C PHE A 103 4.01 3.07 12.06
N TRP A 104 4.27 3.28 10.77
CA TRP A 104 4.11 2.21 9.78
C TRP A 104 5.19 1.14 9.90
N VAL A 105 6.42 1.56 10.21
CA VAL A 105 7.54 0.64 10.44
C VAL A 105 7.24 -0.27 11.63
N ASP A 106 6.76 0.29 12.73
CA ASP A 106 6.42 -0.45 13.93
C ASP A 106 5.31 -1.48 13.68
N ARG A 107 4.35 -1.14 12.83
CA ARG A 107 3.27 -2.06 12.46
C ARG A 107 3.78 -3.27 11.67
N VAL A 108 4.71 -3.05 10.74
CA VAL A 108 5.32 -4.14 9.99
C VAL A 108 6.21 -4.99 10.89
N MET A 109 7.05 -4.34 11.71
CA MET A 109 7.95 -5.06 12.61
C MET A 109 7.20 -5.87 13.66
N GLY A 110 6.00 -5.45 14.05
CA GLY A 110 5.14 -6.20 14.95
C GLY A 110 4.62 -7.53 14.36
N GLN A 111 4.71 -7.73 13.05
CA GLN A 111 4.34 -8.98 12.38
C GLN A 111 5.46 -10.01 12.34
N ILE A 112 6.69 -9.62 12.74
CA ILE A 112 7.84 -10.50 12.70
C ILE A 112 7.82 -11.47 13.88
N GLU A 113 7.79 -12.76 13.56
CA GLU A 113 7.86 -13.82 14.56
C GLU A 113 9.31 -14.22 14.84
N PRO A 114 9.63 -14.76 16.05
CA PRO A 114 11.02 -15.07 16.44
C PRO A 114 11.73 -16.04 15.50
N ASP A 115 11.02 -17.01 14.92
CA ASP A 115 11.62 -18.04 14.05
C ASP A 115 11.30 -17.85 12.57
N GLY A 116 10.73 -16.70 12.20
CA GLY A 116 10.35 -16.42 10.82
C GLY A 116 11.51 -15.94 9.95
N LYS A 117 11.35 -16.11 8.64
CA LYS A 117 12.22 -15.54 7.63
C LYS A 117 11.42 -14.51 6.83
N TYR A 118 11.89 -13.28 6.77
CA TYR A 118 11.17 -12.17 6.16
C TYR A 118 12.05 -11.40 5.19
N VAL A 119 11.41 -10.90 4.14
CA VAL A 119 11.99 -9.96 3.19
C VAL A 119 11.11 -8.72 3.11
N ILE A 120 11.72 -7.57 3.21
CA ILE A 120 11.04 -6.28 3.21
C ILE A 120 11.47 -5.44 2.01
#